data_c0e1f4a320e8fbbb4362d0f72e4ebf7b
#
_entry.id   c0e1f4a320e8fbbb4362d0f72e4ebf7b
#
_cell.length_a   1.000
_cell.length_b   1.000
_cell.length_c   1.000
_cell.angle_alpha   90.00
_cell.angle_beta   90.00
_cell.angle_gamma   90.00
#
_symmetry.space_group_name_H-M   'P 1'
#
loop_
_entity.id
_entity.type
_entity.pdbx_description
1 polymer ?
#
loop_
_entity_poly.entity_id
_entity_poly.type
_entity_poly.pdbx_seq_one_letter_code
_entity_poly.pdbx_strand_id
1 'polypeptide(L)'
;MHSGLKTSKYVSQVVSHPLGSLDPTQRAWIEVSGQSIEHNVREIKSLLKKGCQFMAVVKADGYGHDAKFVSQNAIKGGADKLGVATLQEGLNLRSEGIREPILVLGNIYTRKDLLICFQNNLMPTISDIKQCIICNEIGQKYKKLFYVHLKIDTGMSRLGFDAKNFVQYFENIISFENIKIDGIYSHLSTADALDSSHEKSYANIQRRTFLQLLSNISIKKYPDITIHLANSAGILIDNNFHFDMVRVGLCMYGYKPSQYQINLKLKPALSLKSKVSFIRIVDNQVGVSYGKNFITSKKTKLAVISIGYADGIYRTLSNKISLIHKGKMYPQIGSITMDQLMIDITGANDVNVGDTVILLGCDEDKCIS
;
A
#
# COMPACT_ATOMS: atom_id res chain seq x y z
N MET A 1 -29.21 6.73 -7.28
CA MET A 1 -28.81 5.33 -7.61
C MET A 1 -27.33 5.21 -7.30
N HIS A 2 -26.98 4.64 -6.13
CA HIS A 2 -25.60 4.46 -5.71
C HIS A 2 -25.18 3.04 -6.10
N SER A 3 -24.45 2.91 -7.21
CA SER A 3 -23.70 1.70 -7.50
C SER A 3 -22.34 1.80 -6.81
N GLY A 4 -22.28 1.42 -5.53
CA GLY A 4 -21.02 1.10 -4.88
C GLY A 4 -20.37 -0.06 -5.64
N LEU A 5 -19.14 0.12 -6.09
CA LEU A 5 -18.27 -0.95 -6.54
C LEU A 5 -18.22 -2.02 -5.44
N LYS A 6 -19.02 -3.06 -5.61
CA LYS A 6 -18.93 -4.27 -4.79
C LYS A 6 -17.60 -4.92 -5.15
N THR A 7 -16.63 -4.83 -4.25
CA THR A 7 -15.46 -5.70 -4.25
C THR A 7 -15.94 -7.13 -4.41
N SER A 8 -15.39 -7.83 -5.40
CA SER A 8 -15.77 -9.18 -5.76
C SER A 8 -15.79 -10.09 -4.51
N LYS A 9 -16.97 -10.64 -4.20
CA LYS A 9 -17.21 -11.57 -3.08
C LYS A 9 -16.55 -12.95 -3.26
N TYR A 10 -15.62 -13.12 -4.20
CA TYR A 10 -15.11 -14.43 -4.62
C TYR A 10 -13.67 -14.73 -4.20
N VAL A 11 -12.93 -13.76 -3.67
CA VAL A 11 -11.70 -14.04 -2.92
C VAL A 11 -12.10 -14.08 -1.45
N SER A 12 -12.57 -15.23 -1.00
CA SER A 12 -13.09 -15.40 0.34
C SER A 12 -11.95 -15.45 1.35
N GLN A 13 -11.90 -14.44 2.19
CA GLN A 13 -11.18 -14.31 3.44
C GLN A 13 -9.65 -14.20 3.36
N VAL A 14 -9.19 -13.06 3.82
CA VAL A 14 -7.85 -12.88 4.37
C VAL A 14 -7.75 -13.79 5.60
N VAL A 15 -7.06 -14.90 5.47
CA VAL A 15 -6.78 -15.79 6.61
C VAL A 15 -5.58 -15.21 7.34
N SER A 16 -5.85 -14.36 8.32
CA SER A 16 -4.86 -13.85 9.26
C SER A 16 -4.72 -14.80 10.45
N HIS A 17 -4.19 -16.01 10.22
CA HIS A 17 -3.85 -16.88 11.33
C HIS A 17 -2.42 -17.44 11.22
N PRO A 18 -1.68 -17.45 12.34
CA PRO A 18 -0.62 -18.40 12.48
C PRO A 18 -1.29 -19.79 12.59
N LEU A 19 -1.25 -20.58 11.50
CA LEU A 19 -1.71 -21.98 11.44
C LEU A 19 -3.19 -22.23 11.82
N GLY A 20 -4.14 -21.49 11.24
CA GLY A 20 -5.56 -21.85 11.24
C GLY A 20 -5.86 -22.81 10.08
N SER A 21 -6.66 -23.83 10.32
CA SER A 21 -7.11 -24.77 9.30
C SER A 21 -7.81 -24.00 8.16
N LEU A 22 -7.24 -24.07 6.94
CA LEU A 22 -7.91 -23.60 5.73
C LEU A 22 -9.24 -24.33 5.61
N ASP A 23 -10.31 -23.59 5.27
CA ASP A 23 -11.55 -24.22 4.85
C ASP A 23 -11.24 -25.17 3.68
N PRO A 24 -11.44 -26.48 3.82
CA PRO A 24 -11.09 -27.44 2.77
C PRO A 24 -11.87 -27.20 1.47
N THR A 25 -12.96 -26.42 1.50
CA THR A 25 -13.74 -26.04 0.32
C THR A 25 -13.15 -24.84 -0.42
N GLN A 26 -12.16 -24.18 0.13
CA GLN A 26 -11.56 -22.98 -0.46
C GLN A 26 -10.71 -23.33 -1.68
N ARG A 27 -11.13 -22.83 -2.87
CA ARG A 27 -10.45 -23.09 -4.15
C ARG A 27 -9.28 -22.15 -4.44
N ALA A 28 -9.37 -20.90 -3.97
CA ALA A 28 -8.35 -19.88 -4.09
C ALA A 28 -8.42 -18.94 -2.89
N TRP A 29 -7.26 -18.45 -2.40
CA TRP A 29 -7.19 -17.58 -1.23
C TRP A 29 -5.93 -16.71 -1.22
N ILE A 30 -5.99 -15.64 -0.42
CA ILE A 30 -4.86 -14.78 -0.09
C ILE A 30 -4.39 -15.11 1.33
N GLU A 31 -3.09 -15.25 1.51
CA GLU A 31 -2.44 -15.28 2.83
C GLU A 31 -1.66 -14.00 3.04
N VAL A 32 -1.83 -13.37 4.20
CA VAL A 32 -1.05 -12.18 4.60
C VAL A 32 -0.20 -12.49 5.81
N SER A 33 1.10 -12.24 5.70
CA SER A 33 2.08 -12.47 6.76
C SER A 33 2.28 -11.22 7.62
N GLY A 34 1.75 -11.23 8.84
CA GLY A 34 2.01 -10.18 9.83
C GLY A 34 3.49 -10.08 10.22
N GLN A 35 4.19 -11.23 10.28
CA GLN A 35 5.63 -11.26 10.55
C GLN A 35 6.45 -10.55 9.46
N SER A 36 6.03 -10.67 8.18
CA SER A 36 6.65 -9.93 7.08
C SER A 36 6.43 -8.43 7.22
N ILE A 37 5.22 -7.98 7.58
CA ILE A 37 4.92 -6.57 7.85
C ILE A 37 5.80 -6.04 8.99
N GLU A 38 5.82 -6.72 10.15
CA GLU A 38 6.65 -6.34 11.29
C GLU A 38 8.15 -6.27 10.92
N HIS A 39 8.64 -7.28 10.21
CA HIS A 39 10.02 -7.33 9.73
C HIS A 39 10.34 -6.14 8.82
N ASN A 40 9.49 -5.88 7.82
CA ASN A 40 9.69 -4.78 6.87
C ASN A 40 9.68 -3.41 7.56
N VAL A 41 8.80 -3.20 8.55
CA VAL A 41 8.79 -1.98 9.36
C VAL A 41 10.12 -1.81 10.09
N ARG A 42 10.64 -2.87 10.76
CA ARG A 42 11.91 -2.81 11.48
C ARG A 42 13.08 -2.56 10.54
N GLU A 43 13.13 -3.24 9.40
CA GLU A 43 14.16 -3.04 8.36
C GLU A 43 14.19 -1.59 7.88
N ILE A 44 13.02 -1.00 7.57
CA ILE A 44 12.95 0.38 7.12
C ILE A 44 13.31 1.35 8.25
N LYS A 45 12.85 1.10 9.48
CA LYS A 45 13.21 1.94 10.64
C LYS A 45 14.71 1.96 10.90
N SER A 46 15.43 0.88 10.59
CA SER A 46 16.90 0.84 10.74
C SER A 46 17.65 1.82 9.80
N LEU A 47 17.01 2.26 8.72
CA LEU A 47 17.54 3.28 7.80
C LEU A 47 17.26 4.71 8.28
N LEU A 48 16.33 4.91 9.20
CA LEU A 48 15.87 6.24 9.57
C LEU A 48 16.83 6.90 10.57
N LYS A 49 16.87 8.22 10.53
CA LYS A 49 17.56 9.00 11.55
C LYS A 49 16.96 8.72 12.93
N LYS A 50 17.77 8.77 13.99
CA LYS A 50 17.28 8.67 15.37
C LYS A 50 16.20 9.72 15.63
N GLY A 51 15.04 9.31 16.15
CA GLY A 51 13.89 10.16 16.41
C GLY A 51 12.95 10.38 15.22
N CYS A 52 13.29 9.92 14.00
CA CYS A 52 12.40 9.99 12.87
C CYS A 52 11.23 9.02 13.03
N GLN A 53 10.00 9.55 12.97
CA GLN A 53 8.76 8.77 13.10
C GLN A 53 8.46 7.99 11.81
N PHE A 54 7.71 6.91 11.97
CA PHE A 54 7.25 6.05 10.88
C PHE A 54 5.73 6.08 10.78
N MET A 55 5.20 6.65 9.70
CA MET A 55 3.77 6.54 9.38
C MET A 55 3.55 5.35 8.44
N ALA A 56 2.80 4.34 8.91
CA ALA A 56 2.36 3.22 8.09
C ALA A 56 1.17 3.63 7.22
N VAL A 57 1.31 3.58 5.90
CA VAL A 57 0.25 3.93 4.96
C VAL A 57 -0.57 2.68 4.66
N VAL A 58 -1.80 2.64 5.21
CA VAL A 58 -2.70 1.48 5.20
C VAL A 58 -3.99 1.72 4.41
N LYS A 59 -3.99 2.70 3.50
CA LYS A 59 -5.10 3.01 2.59
C LYS A 59 -5.42 1.85 1.64
N ALA A 60 -6.59 1.90 0.97
CA ALA A 60 -7.06 0.88 0.04
C ALA A 60 -7.03 -0.52 0.67
N ASP A 61 -7.62 -0.61 1.87
CA ASP A 61 -7.66 -1.84 2.68
C ASP A 61 -6.26 -2.45 2.93
N GLY A 62 -5.31 -1.59 3.38
CA GLY A 62 -3.93 -2.04 3.56
C GLY A 62 -3.28 -2.50 2.25
N TYR A 63 -3.52 -1.80 1.12
CA TYR A 63 -3.10 -2.26 -0.22
C TYR A 63 -3.65 -3.67 -0.55
N GLY A 64 -4.86 -3.97 -0.12
CA GLY A 64 -5.50 -5.28 -0.30
C GLY A 64 -5.03 -6.36 0.68
N HIS A 65 -4.35 -5.98 1.77
CA HIS A 65 -3.80 -6.90 2.78
C HIS A 65 -4.59 -6.91 4.10
N ASP A 66 -5.81 -6.38 4.15
CA ASP A 66 -6.60 -6.11 5.36
C ASP A 66 -6.00 -4.99 6.23
N ALA A 67 -6.62 -3.81 6.17
CA ALA A 67 -6.10 -2.60 6.82
C ALA A 67 -5.96 -2.75 8.34
N LYS A 68 -6.89 -3.45 9.00
CA LYS A 68 -6.83 -3.73 10.45
C LYS A 68 -5.61 -4.59 10.78
N PHE A 69 -5.48 -5.72 10.09
CA PHE A 69 -4.39 -6.67 10.32
C PHE A 69 -3.02 -6.04 10.05
N VAL A 70 -2.89 -5.31 8.94
CA VAL A 70 -1.66 -4.58 8.60
C VAL A 70 -1.36 -3.51 9.65
N SER A 71 -2.36 -2.71 10.07
CA SER A 71 -2.17 -1.68 11.09
C SER A 71 -1.62 -2.25 12.40
N GLN A 72 -2.23 -3.33 12.89
CA GLN A 72 -1.80 -3.98 14.13
C GLN A 72 -0.35 -4.50 14.06
N ASN A 73 0.02 -5.13 12.93
CA ASN A 73 1.37 -5.65 12.76
C ASN A 73 2.40 -4.55 12.45
N ALA A 74 2.01 -3.48 11.75
CA ALA A 74 2.87 -2.31 11.57
C ALA A 74 3.19 -1.62 12.91
N ILE A 75 2.20 -1.45 13.78
CA ILE A 75 2.36 -0.90 15.13
C ILE A 75 3.29 -1.79 15.96
N LYS A 76 3.10 -3.12 15.97
CA LYS A 76 4.02 -4.08 16.62
C LYS A 76 5.44 -3.99 16.04
N GLY A 77 5.59 -3.72 14.76
CA GLY A 77 6.87 -3.46 14.11
C GLY A 77 7.51 -2.14 14.51
N GLY A 78 6.75 -1.22 15.13
CA GLY A 78 7.21 0.08 15.61
C GLY A 78 6.74 1.26 14.79
N ALA A 79 5.64 1.15 14.02
CA ALA A 79 5.02 2.30 13.38
C ALA A 79 4.41 3.23 14.44
N ASP A 80 4.59 4.54 14.25
CA ASP A 80 4.19 5.58 15.21
C ASP A 80 2.82 6.17 14.88
N LYS A 81 2.47 6.25 13.60
CA LYS A 81 1.21 6.81 13.08
C LYS A 81 0.72 5.98 11.89
N LEU A 82 -0.56 6.13 11.57
CA LEU A 82 -1.18 5.52 10.39
C LEU A 82 -1.60 6.57 9.38
N GLY A 83 -1.59 6.22 8.09
CA GLY A 83 -2.07 7.07 7.00
C GLY A 83 -3.11 6.35 6.15
N VAL A 84 -4.29 6.94 6.00
CA VAL A 84 -5.39 6.44 5.17
C VAL A 84 -5.73 7.42 4.06
N ALA A 85 -6.44 6.99 3.00
CA ALA A 85 -6.83 7.90 1.93
C ALA A 85 -8.11 8.65 2.22
N THR A 86 -9.07 8.03 2.90
CA THR A 86 -10.43 8.55 3.06
C THR A 86 -10.87 8.59 4.53
N LEU A 87 -11.87 9.42 4.82
CA LEU A 87 -12.54 9.45 6.11
C LEU A 87 -13.09 8.07 6.47
N GLN A 88 -13.72 7.37 5.51
CA GLN A 88 -14.33 6.06 5.76
C GLN A 88 -13.30 5.02 6.18
N GLU A 89 -12.12 4.97 5.54
CA GLU A 89 -11.02 4.09 5.96
C GLU A 89 -10.58 4.38 7.40
N GLY A 90 -10.47 5.66 7.77
CA GLY A 90 -10.15 6.07 9.14
C GLY A 90 -11.20 5.63 10.15
N LEU A 91 -12.49 5.79 9.81
CA LEU A 91 -13.62 5.35 10.66
C LEU A 91 -13.63 3.82 10.83
N ASN A 92 -13.36 3.08 9.75
CA ASN A 92 -13.29 1.62 9.82
C ASN A 92 -12.19 1.18 10.80
N LEU A 93 -10.99 1.77 10.73
CA LEU A 93 -9.92 1.45 11.68
C LEU A 93 -10.29 1.82 13.12
N ARG A 94 -10.97 2.94 13.34
CA ARG A 94 -11.48 3.33 14.68
C ARG A 94 -12.50 2.33 15.23
N SER A 95 -13.44 1.88 14.39
CA SER A 95 -14.44 0.87 14.78
C SER A 95 -13.81 -0.49 15.10
N GLU A 96 -12.67 -0.81 14.46
CA GLU A 96 -11.88 -2.01 14.69
C GLU A 96 -10.91 -1.90 15.89
N GLY A 97 -10.99 -0.81 16.66
CA GLY A 97 -10.26 -0.63 17.92
C GLY A 97 -8.87 -0.01 17.79
N ILE A 98 -8.43 0.40 16.60
CA ILE A 98 -7.16 1.12 16.42
C ILE A 98 -7.24 2.49 17.10
N ARG A 99 -6.28 2.81 17.97
CA ARG A 99 -6.23 4.05 18.76
C ARG A 99 -5.10 5.00 18.36
N GLU A 100 -4.10 4.50 17.70
CA GLU A 100 -2.94 5.25 17.23
C GLU A 100 -3.36 6.45 16.37
N PRO A 101 -2.53 7.51 16.28
CA PRO A 101 -2.83 8.67 15.44
C PRO A 101 -3.02 8.28 13.98
N ILE A 102 -4.12 8.73 13.36
CA ILE A 102 -4.45 8.47 11.95
C ILE A 102 -4.54 9.78 11.19
N LEU A 103 -3.72 9.93 10.14
CA LEU A 103 -3.81 11.02 9.18
C LEU A 103 -4.65 10.59 7.97
N VAL A 104 -5.68 11.35 7.64
CA VAL A 104 -6.42 11.23 6.39
C VAL A 104 -5.70 12.03 5.31
N LEU A 105 -5.03 11.33 4.39
CA LEU A 105 -4.17 11.89 3.35
C LEU A 105 -4.96 12.54 2.20
N GLY A 106 -6.21 12.14 2.00
CA GLY A 106 -7.11 12.71 1.01
C GLY A 106 -7.72 14.02 1.47
N ASN A 107 -8.31 14.74 0.52
CA ASN A 107 -8.96 16.02 0.80
C ASN A 107 -10.33 15.81 1.47
N ILE A 108 -10.57 16.51 2.58
CA ILE A 108 -11.87 16.54 3.28
C ILE A 108 -12.40 17.96 3.21
N TYR A 109 -13.43 18.18 2.40
CA TYR A 109 -13.88 19.54 2.02
C TYR A 109 -15.23 19.94 2.62
N THR A 110 -15.99 19.01 3.23
CA THR A 110 -17.27 19.36 3.85
C THR A 110 -17.13 19.61 5.35
N ARG A 111 -17.89 20.56 5.89
CA ARG A 111 -17.97 20.79 7.33
C ARG A 111 -18.40 19.55 8.10
N LYS A 112 -19.34 18.78 7.52
CA LYS A 112 -19.84 17.53 8.11
C LYS A 112 -18.71 16.51 8.29
N ASP A 113 -17.93 16.29 7.26
CA ASP A 113 -16.84 15.30 7.28
C ASP A 113 -15.70 15.74 8.19
N LEU A 114 -15.36 17.05 8.23
CA LEU A 114 -14.40 17.60 9.17
C LEU A 114 -14.87 17.43 10.62
N LEU A 115 -16.17 17.63 10.90
CA LEU A 115 -16.73 17.36 12.22
C LEU A 115 -16.63 15.88 12.60
N ILE A 116 -16.88 14.97 11.66
CA ILE A 116 -16.73 13.53 11.90
C ILE A 116 -15.24 13.18 12.16
N CYS A 117 -14.30 13.78 11.44
CA CYS A 117 -12.86 13.63 11.74
C CYS A 117 -12.57 14.03 13.20
N PHE A 118 -13.02 15.21 13.60
CA PHE A 118 -12.84 15.73 14.96
C PHE A 118 -13.38 14.79 16.02
N GLN A 119 -14.63 14.32 15.86
CA GLN A 119 -15.31 13.44 16.80
C GLN A 119 -14.63 12.07 16.96
N ASN A 120 -13.94 11.62 15.91
CA ASN A 120 -13.27 10.30 15.90
C ASN A 120 -11.74 10.40 16.07
N ASN A 121 -11.21 11.57 16.46
CA ASN A 121 -9.77 11.81 16.62
C ASN A 121 -8.97 11.41 15.37
N LEU A 122 -9.49 11.76 14.18
CA LEU A 122 -8.80 11.64 12.90
C LEU A 122 -8.20 13.00 12.54
N MET A 123 -6.97 13.01 12.07
CA MET A 123 -6.30 14.24 11.63
C MET A 123 -6.56 14.43 10.13
N PRO A 124 -7.25 15.49 9.70
CA PRO A 124 -7.42 15.77 8.28
C PRO A 124 -6.16 16.41 7.67
N THR A 125 -5.93 16.14 6.39
CA THR A 125 -5.05 16.93 5.54
C THR A 125 -5.76 18.22 5.15
N ILE A 126 -5.13 19.34 5.41
CA ILE A 126 -5.61 20.69 5.07
C ILE A 126 -4.81 21.21 3.88
N SER A 127 -5.51 21.67 2.86
CA SER A 127 -4.95 22.16 1.60
C SER A 127 -5.47 23.54 1.20
N ASP A 128 -6.38 24.11 2.00
CA ASP A 128 -7.08 25.37 1.74
C ASP A 128 -7.39 26.07 3.06
N ILE A 129 -7.33 27.42 3.06
CA ILE A 129 -7.61 28.25 4.24
C ILE A 129 -9.06 28.10 4.73
N LYS A 130 -10.02 27.83 3.84
CA LYS A 130 -11.41 27.62 4.21
C LYS A 130 -11.57 26.37 5.10
N GLN A 131 -10.81 25.31 4.84
CA GLN A 131 -10.79 24.13 5.71
C GLN A 131 -10.26 24.49 7.11
N CYS A 132 -9.21 25.32 7.20
CA CYS A 132 -8.71 25.81 8.49
C CYS A 132 -9.78 26.58 9.27
N ILE A 133 -10.49 27.52 8.61
CA ILE A 133 -11.58 28.28 9.24
C ILE A 133 -12.62 27.33 9.82
N ILE A 134 -13.07 26.35 9.04
CA ILE A 134 -14.06 25.34 9.50
C ILE A 134 -13.53 24.54 10.69
N CYS A 135 -12.25 24.11 10.65
CA CYS A 135 -11.64 23.37 11.75
C CYS A 135 -11.54 24.22 13.03
N ASN A 136 -11.18 25.50 12.91
CA ASN A 136 -11.13 26.42 14.04
C ASN A 136 -12.52 26.63 14.69
N GLU A 137 -13.55 26.83 13.87
CA GLU A 137 -14.94 26.97 14.36
C GLU A 137 -15.44 25.70 15.05
N ILE A 138 -15.07 24.51 14.53
CA ILE A 138 -15.39 23.23 15.18
C ILE A 138 -14.69 23.15 16.53
N GLY A 139 -13.37 23.41 16.58
CA GLY A 139 -12.61 23.38 17.81
C GLY A 139 -13.16 24.37 18.86
N GLN A 140 -13.50 25.59 18.45
CA GLN A 140 -14.13 26.60 19.30
C GLN A 140 -15.47 26.11 19.87
N LYS A 141 -16.34 25.58 19.02
CA LYS A 141 -17.66 25.09 19.44
C LYS A 141 -17.56 23.99 20.51
N TYR A 142 -16.61 23.09 20.37
CA TYR A 142 -16.42 21.95 21.29
C TYR A 142 -15.36 22.24 22.38
N LYS A 143 -14.76 23.43 22.42
CA LYS A 143 -13.71 23.84 23.37
C LYS A 143 -12.56 22.85 23.45
N LYS A 144 -12.12 22.37 22.29
CA LYS A 144 -11.05 21.37 22.16
C LYS A 144 -10.23 21.63 20.90
N LEU A 145 -8.90 21.45 20.98
CA LEU A 145 -8.02 21.62 19.83
C LEU A 145 -8.30 20.58 18.74
N PHE A 146 -8.34 21.06 17.50
CA PHE A 146 -8.44 20.21 16.33
C PHE A 146 -7.06 19.99 15.72
N TYR A 147 -6.54 18.79 15.80
CA TYR A 147 -5.22 18.44 15.24
C TYR A 147 -5.33 18.25 13.73
N VAL A 148 -4.46 18.92 12.99
CA VAL A 148 -4.45 18.91 11.52
C VAL A 148 -3.04 18.81 10.94
N HIS A 149 -2.91 18.31 9.71
CA HIS A 149 -1.68 18.43 8.94
C HIS A 149 -1.87 19.35 7.74
N LEU A 150 -0.97 20.33 7.59
CA LEU A 150 -0.96 21.22 6.42
C LEU A 150 -0.20 20.54 5.28
N LYS A 151 -0.78 20.50 4.10
CA LYS A 151 -0.12 19.96 2.91
C LYS A 151 0.26 21.08 1.97
N ILE A 152 1.52 21.07 1.50
CA ILE A 152 2.06 22.02 0.52
C ILE A 152 2.29 21.29 -0.80
N ASP A 153 1.89 21.87 -1.91
CA ASP A 153 2.25 21.38 -3.23
C ASP A 153 3.60 21.98 -3.65
N THR A 154 4.62 21.14 -3.70
CA THR A 154 5.96 21.52 -4.17
C THR A 154 6.26 21.01 -5.59
N GLY A 155 5.21 20.57 -6.31
CA GLY A 155 5.34 20.12 -7.69
C GLY A 155 4.69 18.77 -8.02
N MET A 156 3.87 18.20 -7.11
CA MET A 156 3.02 17.04 -7.45
C MET A 156 1.78 17.45 -8.24
N SER A 157 1.34 18.72 -8.13
CA SER A 157 0.19 19.31 -8.82
C SER A 157 -1.13 18.54 -8.61
N ARG A 158 -1.34 18.06 -7.38
CA ARG A 158 -2.52 17.26 -7.06
C ARG A 158 -3.35 17.79 -5.90
N LEU A 159 -2.70 18.15 -4.80
CA LEU A 159 -3.33 18.55 -3.55
C LEU A 159 -2.32 19.29 -2.68
N GLY A 160 -2.74 20.38 -2.03
CA GLY A 160 -1.90 21.16 -1.13
C GLY A 160 -2.04 22.66 -1.37
N PHE A 161 -1.64 23.46 -0.38
CA PHE A 161 -1.48 24.90 -0.55
C PHE A 161 -0.46 25.20 -1.66
N ASP A 162 -0.73 26.24 -2.46
CA ASP A 162 0.25 26.75 -3.41
C ASP A 162 1.50 27.22 -2.66
N ALA A 163 2.65 26.71 -3.08
CA ALA A 163 3.94 27.05 -2.50
C ALA A 163 4.23 28.56 -2.49
N LYS A 164 3.79 29.29 -3.52
CA LYS A 164 4.04 30.75 -3.64
C LYS A 164 3.37 31.56 -2.54
N ASN A 165 2.18 31.13 -2.12
CA ASN A 165 1.34 31.85 -1.17
C ASN A 165 1.37 31.23 0.24
N PHE A 166 2.11 30.14 0.45
CA PHE A 166 2.05 29.37 1.69
C PHE A 166 2.47 30.18 2.92
N VAL A 167 3.47 31.05 2.80
CA VAL A 167 3.94 31.88 3.93
C VAL A 167 2.80 32.74 4.49
N GLN A 168 2.08 33.43 3.61
CA GLN A 168 0.93 34.26 4.00
C GLN A 168 -0.19 33.42 4.62
N TYR A 169 -0.48 32.25 4.06
CA TYR A 169 -1.46 31.34 4.66
C TYR A 169 -1.03 30.84 6.04
N PHE A 170 0.24 30.50 6.20
CA PHE A 170 0.76 30.01 7.47
C PHE A 170 0.64 31.03 8.59
N GLU A 171 0.98 32.30 8.32
CA GLU A 171 0.83 33.43 9.27
C GLU A 171 -0.62 33.57 9.74
N ASN A 172 -1.59 33.41 8.85
CA ASN A 172 -3.00 33.42 9.21
C ASN A 172 -3.40 32.17 10.01
N ILE A 173 -2.92 30.98 9.62
CA ILE A 173 -3.33 29.72 10.25
C ILE A 173 -2.78 29.62 11.68
N ILE A 174 -1.55 30.09 11.92
CA ILE A 174 -0.93 30.01 13.24
C ILE A 174 -1.63 30.89 14.28
N SER A 175 -2.43 31.87 13.85
CA SER A 175 -3.23 32.72 14.73
C SER A 175 -4.56 32.08 15.17
N PHE A 176 -4.95 30.94 14.59
CA PHE A 176 -6.16 30.22 15.01
C PHE A 176 -5.96 29.50 16.34
N GLU A 177 -6.73 29.88 17.36
CA GLU A 177 -6.59 29.38 18.73
C GLU A 177 -7.07 27.93 18.93
N ASN A 178 -7.95 27.43 18.05
CA ASN A 178 -8.59 26.12 18.22
C ASN A 178 -8.09 25.05 17.23
N ILE A 179 -7.01 25.36 16.48
CA ILE A 179 -6.30 24.41 15.63
C ILE A 179 -4.92 24.13 16.25
N LYS A 180 -4.52 22.88 16.28
CA LYS A 180 -3.13 22.47 16.50
C LYS A 180 -2.58 21.91 15.20
N ILE A 181 -1.60 22.56 14.61
CA ILE A 181 -0.84 22.04 13.48
C ILE A 181 0.07 20.92 14.04
N ASP A 182 -0.28 19.66 13.77
CA ASP A 182 0.50 18.47 14.17
C ASP A 182 1.61 18.17 13.16
N GLY A 183 1.42 18.56 11.91
CA GLY A 183 2.45 18.40 10.89
C GLY A 183 2.30 19.28 9.67
N ILE A 184 3.42 19.43 8.95
CA ILE A 184 3.49 20.07 7.62
C ILE A 184 4.18 19.12 6.67
N TYR A 185 3.61 18.91 5.47
CA TYR A 185 4.18 17.95 4.53
C TYR A 185 3.99 18.30 3.06
N SER A 186 4.83 17.67 2.24
CA SER A 186 4.65 17.61 0.80
C SER A 186 4.74 16.16 0.29
N HIS A 187 4.72 15.97 -1.02
CA HIS A 187 4.78 14.64 -1.64
C HIS A 187 5.66 14.65 -2.88
N LEU A 188 6.60 13.71 -2.92
CA LEU A 188 7.52 13.55 -4.06
C LEU A 188 6.79 12.88 -5.22
N SER A 189 6.97 13.43 -6.42
CA SER A 189 6.33 12.91 -7.65
C SER A 189 7.20 11.95 -8.45
N THR A 190 8.52 12.05 -8.32
CA THR A 190 9.51 11.31 -9.13
C THR A 190 10.58 10.63 -8.28
N ALA A 191 10.27 10.34 -7.01
CA ALA A 191 11.24 9.71 -6.11
C ALA A 191 11.65 8.29 -6.55
N ASP A 192 10.85 7.65 -7.38
CA ASP A 192 11.07 6.32 -7.97
C ASP A 192 11.77 6.36 -9.34
N ALA A 193 12.08 7.54 -9.87
CA ALA A 193 12.82 7.69 -11.12
C ALA A 193 14.30 7.32 -10.97
N LEU A 194 14.94 6.85 -12.05
CA LEU A 194 16.34 6.41 -12.09
C LEU A 194 17.35 7.48 -11.61
N ASP A 195 17.07 8.75 -11.93
CA ASP A 195 17.92 9.89 -11.63
C ASP A 195 17.55 10.61 -10.34
N SER A 196 16.63 10.05 -9.53
CA SER A 196 16.07 10.73 -8.36
C SER A 196 17.10 11.09 -7.29
N SER A 197 18.21 10.38 -7.20
CA SER A 197 19.35 10.70 -6.32
C SER A 197 20.23 11.85 -6.87
N HIS A 198 20.13 12.18 -8.17
CA HIS A 198 20.91 13.26 -8.76
C HIS A 198 20.51 14.62 -8.18
N GLU A 199 21.46 15.50 -7.92
CA GLU A 199 21.23 16.81 -7.30
C GLU A 199 20.23 17.68 -8.08
N LYS A 200 20.22 17.59 -9.41
CA LYS A 200 19.30 18.31 -10.31
C LYS A 200 17.99 17.59 -10.56
N SER A 201 17.75 16.42 -9.94
CA SER A 201 16.52 15.67 -10.11
C SER A 201 15.31 16.47 -9.62
N TYR A 202 14.14 16.15 -10.16
CA TYR A 202 12.90 16.82 -9.74
C TYR A 202 12.57 16.57 -8.27
N ALA A 203 12.89 15.40 -7.74
CA ALA A 203 12.75 15.09 -6.33
C ALA A 203 13.58 16.05 -5.45
N ASN A 204 14.82 16.34 -5.84
CA ASN A 204 15.67 17.31 -5.15
C ASN A 204 15.19 18.76 -5.33
N ILE A 205 14.63 19.13 -6.47
CA ILE A 205 13.97 20.43 -6.67
C ILE A 205 12.80 20.57 -5.70
N GLN A 206 11.90 19.57 -5.61
CA GLN A 206 10.79 19.58 -4.66
C GLN A 206 11.26 19.71 -3.21
N ARG A 207 12.33 18.99 -2.84
CA ARG A 207 12.92 19.07 -1.49
C ARG A 207 13.48 20.46 -1.20
N ARG A 208 14.23 21.07 -2.12
CA ARG A 208 14.76 22.46 -1.95
C ARG A 208 13.64 23.48 -1.81
N THR A 209 12.61 23.40 -2.65
CA THR A 209 11.42 24.25 -2.54
C THR A 209 10.76 24.10 -1.17
N PHE A 210 10.61 22.87 -0.68
CA PHE A 210 10.04 22.60 0.63
C PHE A 210 10.89 23.19 1.76
N LEU A 211 12.21 22.99 1.73
CA LEU A 211 13.15 23.56 2.71
C LEU A 211 13.11 25.11 2.74
N GLN A 212 13.05 25.74 1.57
CA GLN A 212 12.95 27.20 1.47
C GLN A 212 11.67 27.72 2.11
N LEU A 213 10.52 27.05 1.88
CA LEU A 213 9.26 27.40 2.50
C LEU A 213 9.29 27.25 4.02
N LEU A 214 9.85 26.15 4.53
CA LEU A 214 10.03 25.93 5.97
C LEU A 214 10.93 27.00 6.61
N SER A 215 11.97 27.42 5.92
CA SER A 215 12.84 28.52 6.35
C SER A 215 12.08 29.85 6.40
N ASN A 216 11.30 30.15 5.37
CA ASN A 216 10.54 31.40 5.25
C ASN A 216 9.51 31.56 6.38
N ILE A 217 8.86 30.47 6.81
CA ILE A 217 7.94 30.49 7.96
C ILE A 217 8.66 30.37 9.31
N SER A 218 10.00 30.36 9.32
CA SER A 218 10.81 30.22 10.55
C SER A 218 10.41 28.98 11.37
N ILE A 219 10.27 27.82 10.71
CA ILE A 219 9.71 26.58 11.31
C ILE A 219 10.36 26.18 12.64
N LYS A 220 11.62 26.56 12.88
CA LYS A 220 12.34 26.29 14.14
C LYS A 220 11.67 26.90 15.38
N LYS A 221 10.81 27.90 15.20
CA LYS A 221 10.00 28.48 16.28
C LYS A 221 8.85 27.58 16.73
N TYR A 222 8.56 26.53 15.97
CA TYR A 222 7.44 25.60 16.16
C TYR A 222 7.93 24.15 16.24
N PRO A 223 8.71 23.78 17.30
CA PRO A 223 9.36 22.48 17.41
C PRO A 223 8.40 21.30 17.51
N ASP A 224 7.14 21.55 17.87
CA ASP A 224 6.10 20.51 17.97
C ASP A 224 5.50 20.11 16.61
N ILE A 225 5.78 20.85 15.54
CA ILE A 225 5.25 20.56 14.20
C ILE A 225 6.11 19.50 13.52
N THR A 226 5.54 18.35 13.26
CA THR A 226 6.20 17.22 12.56
C THR A 226 6.35 17.52 11.07
N ILE A 227 7.56 17.59 10.54
CA ILE A 227 7.84 17.83 9.12
C ILE A 227 8.03 16.49 8.39
N HIS A 228 7.34 16.31 7.26
CA HIS A 228 7.47 15.05 6.52
C HIS A 228 7.35 15.21 4.99
N LEU A 229 8.24 14.54 4.25
CA LEU A 229 8.31 14.59 2.80
C LEU A 229 8.35 13.19 2.16
N ALA A 230 9.27 12.32 2.64
CA ALA A 230 9.54 11.03 2.01
C ALA A 230 8.34 10.08 2.00
N ASN A 231 8.07 9.51 0.83
CA ASN A 231 7.32 8.27 0.64
C ASN A 231 8.30 7.06 0.63
N SER A 232 7.83 5.85 0.33
CA SER A 232 8.69 4.65 0.27
C SER A 232 9.92 4.83 -0.62
N ALA A 233 9.79 5.48 -1.78
CA ALA A 233 10.92 5.75 -2.66
C ALA A 233 11.85 6.82 -2.09
N GLY A 234 11.29 7.92 -1.56
CA GLY A 234 12.06 9.02 -0.99
C GLY A 234 12.96 8.60 0.18
N ILE A 235 12.57 7.57 0.95
CA ILE A 235 13.41 7.00 2.02
C ILE A 235 14.71 6.42 1.46
N LEU A 236 14.64 5.87 0.25
CA LEU A 236 15.75 5.15 -0.37
C LEU A 236 16.70 6.07 -1.14
N ILE A 237 16.33 7.35 -1.37
CA ILE A 237 17.20 8.32 -2.07
C ILE A 237 18.34 8.73 -1.15
N ASP A 238 18.01 9.36 -0.01
CA ASP A 238 18.96 9.98 0.91
C ASP A 238 18.26 10.30 2.23
N ASN A 239 18.98 10.22 3.34
CA ASN A 239 18.51 10.58 4.69
C ASN A 239 18.02 12.04 4.81
N ASN A 240 18.44 12.92 3.91
CA ASN A 240 17.98 14.32 3.87
C ASN A 240 16.51 14.47 3.48
N PHE A 241 15.87 13.42 2.94
CA PHE A 241 14.43 13.39 2.63
C PHE A 241 13.58 12.96 3.82
N HIS A 242 14.15 12.37 4.87
CA HIS A 242 13.40 11.76 5.98
C HIS A 242 12.68 12.80 6.83
N PHE A 243 13.30 13.97 7.09
CA PHE A 243 12.79 14.99 8.03
C PHE A 243 12.47 14.38 9.40
N ASP A 244 11.30 14.70 9.98
CA ASP A 244 10.89 14.21 11.30
C ASP A 244 10.05 12.94 11.21
N MET A 245 9.48 12.66 10.03
CA MET A 245 8.64 11.48 9.80
C MET A 245 8.68 11.05 8.33
N VAL A 246 8.63 9.74 8.11
CA VAL A 246 8.46 9.14 6.77
C VAL A 246 7.08 8.49 6.63
N ARG A 247 6.57 8.42 5.38
CA ARG A 247 5.28 7.79 5.08
C ARG A 247 5.50 6.57 4.18
N VAL A 248 5.37 5.39 4.79
CA VAL A 248 5.74 4.12 4.17
C VAL A 248 4.51 3.36 3.70
N GLY A 249 4.39 3.18 2.39
CA GLY A 249 3.43 2.28 1.76
C GLY A 249 4.15 1.05 1.22
N LEU A 250 4.47 1.06 -0.07
CA LEU A 250 4.95 -0.09 -0.85
C LEU A 250 6.04 -0.94 -0.16
N CYS A 251 7.06 -0.28 0.42
CA CYS A 251 8.15 -1.00 1.09
C CYS A 251 7.67 -1.81 2.31
N MET A 252 6.66 -1.33 3.05
CA MET A 252 6.11 -2.06 4.19
C MET A 252 5.46 -3.38 3.76
N TYR A 253 4.91 -3.45 2.54
CA TYR A 253 4.32 -4.66 1.96
C TYR A 253 5.35 -5.60 1.31
N GLY A 254 6.63 -5.22 1.32
CA GLY A 254 7.72 -6.07 0.85
C GLY A 254 8.22 -5.77 -0.55
N TYR A 255 7.81 -4.66 -1.16
CA TYR A 255 8.20 -4.29 -2.52
C TYR A 255 9.04 -3.04 -2.54
N LYS A 256 10.18 -3.09 -3.22
CA LYS A 256 11.01 -1.91 -3.48
C LYS A 256 10.43 -1.11 -4.64
N PRO A 257 10.37 0.23 -4.54
CA PRO A 257 10.18 1.05 -5.74
C PRO A 257 11.37 0.80 -6.68
N SER A 258 11.13 0.53 -7.90
CA SER A 258 11.79 -0.32 -8.88
C SER A 258 13.30 -0.25 -9.12
N GLN A 259 14.11 0.64 -8.54
CA GLN A 259 15.47 0.82 -9.08
C GLN A 259 16.61 1.09 -8.09
N TYR A 260 16.31 1.19 -6.79
CA TYR A 260 17.38 1.41 -5.81
C TYR A 260 18.06 0.10 -5.43
N GLN A 261 19.37 0.01 -5.71
CA GLN A 261 20.25 -1.09 -5.24
C GLN A 261 20.62 -0.87 -3.75
N ILE A 262 19.63 -0.74 -2.90
CA ILE A 262 19.86 -0.72 -1.45
C ILE A 262 19.70 -2.14 -0.93
N ASN A 263 20.63 -2.57 -0.10
CA ASN A 263 20.59 -3.89 0.55
C ASN A 263 19.54 -3.91 1.67
N LEU A 264 18.26 -3.76 1.28
CA LEU A 264 17.11 -3.82 2.16
C LEU A 264 16.43 -5.19 1.99
N LYS A 265 16.39 -5.97 3.05
CA LYS A 265 15.86 -7.34 3.04
C LYS A 265 14.35 -7.34 3.28
N LEU A 266 13.58 -6.77 2.37
CA LEU A 266 12.12 -6.79 2.45
C LEU A 266 11.58 -8.17 2.12
N LYS A 267 10.48 -8.53 2.81
CA LYS A 267 9.75 -9.79 2.61
C LYS A 267 8.36 -9.47 2.07
N PRO A 268 7.96 -9.98 0.88
CA PRO A 268 6.59 -9.87 0.42
C PRO A 268 5.61 -10.35 1.50
N ALA A 269 4.59 -9.54 1.76
CA ALA A 269 3.65 -9.84 2.83
C ALA A 269 2.43 -10.62 2.35
N LEU A 270 2.16 -10.66 1.03
CA LEU A 270 1.00 -11.30 0.44
C LEU A 270 1.41 -12.50 -0.42
N SER A 271 0.64 -13.58 -0.29
CA SER A 271 0.69 -14.72 -1.22
C SER A 271 -0.71 -14.99 -1.76
N LEU A 272 -0.81 -15.25 -3.07
CA LEU A 272 -2.02 -15.72 -3.73
C LEU A 272 -1.86 -17.19 -4.08
N LYS A 273 -2.74 -18.02 -3.56
CA LYS A 273 -2.69 -19.48 -3.69
C LYS A 273 -3.99 -20.05 -4.27
N SER A 274 -3.87 -21.20 -4.90
CA SER A 274 -5.02 -21.96 -5.40
C SER A 274 -4.72 -23.46 -5.38
N LYS A 275 -5.71 -24.29 -5.74
CA LYS A 275 -5.60 -25.73 -5.73
C LYS A 275 -5.61 -26.32 -7.13
N VAL A 276 -4.88 -27.43 -7.29
CA VAL A 276 -5.00 -28.31 -8.44
C VAL A 276 -6.34 -29.04 -8.33
N SER A 277 -7.26 -28.79 -9.26
CA SER A 277 -8.59 -29.41 -9.27
C SER A 277 -8.68 -30.65 -10.14
N PHE A 278 -7.85 -30.74 -11.18
CA PHE A 278 -7.87 -31.87 -12.11
C PHE A 278 -6.50 -32.04 -12.79
N ILE A 279 -6.16 -33.27 -13.15
CA ILE A 279 -4.96 -33.59 -13.93
C ILE A 279 -5.37 -34.46 -15.10
N ARG A 280 -4.83 -34.16 -16.30
CA ARG A 280 -5.03 -34.94 -17.48
C ARG A 280 -3.79 -35.01 -18.37
N ILE A 281 -3.73 -36.02 -19.20
CA ILE A 281 -2.73 -36.11 -20.26
C ILE A 281 -3.45 -35.87 -21.60
N VAL A 282 -2.82 -35.08 -22.45
CA VAL A 282 -3.25 -34.81 -23.83
C VAL A 282 -2.14 -35.17 -24.79
N ASP A 283 -2.52 -35.61 -26.00
CA ASP A 283 -1.57 -35.98 -27.01
C ASP A 283 -0.91 -34.75 -27.70
N ASN A 284 0.00 -35.01 -28.62
CA ASN A 284 0.56 -34.01 -29.52
C ASN A 284 -0.53 -33.38 -30.40
N GLN A 285 -0.34 -32.11 -30.81
CA GLN A 285 -1.23 -31.33 -31.68
C GLN A 285 -2.64 -31.10 -31.10
N VAL A 286 -2.77 -31.07 -29.78
CA VAL A 286 -4.03 -30.79 -29.10
C VAL A 286 -4.04 -29.32 -28.66
N GLY A 287 -5.12 -28.58 -29.01
CA GLY A 287 -5.33 -27.22 -28.55
C GLY A 287 -5.78 -27.18 -27.09
N VAL A 288 -5.19 -26.29 -26.29
CA VAL A 288 -5.50 -26.09 -24.87
C VAL A 288 -6.35 -24.84 -24.69
N SER A 289 -7.52 -24.97 -24.04
CA SER A 289 -8.44 -23.90 -23.67
C SER A 289 -9.07 -23.16 -24.87
N TYR A 290 -9.75 -22.01 -24.56
CA TYR A 290 -10.44 -21.22 -25.58
C TYR A 290 -9.48 -20.65 -26.63
N GLY A 291 -9.93 -20.70 -27.90
CA GLY A 291 -9.19 -20.15 -29.04
C GLY A 291 -7.99 -20.98 -29.46
N LYS A 292 -7.71 -22.11 -28.79
CA LYS A 292 -6.52 -22.94 -29.04
C LYS A 292 -5.22 -22.12 -29.13
N ASN A 293 -5.10 -21.11 -28.28
CA ASN A 293 -3.92 -20.20 -28.26
C ASN A 293 -2.64 -20.86 -27.79
N PHE A 294 -2.72 -22.13 -27.41
CA PHE A 294 -1.60 -23.02 -27.16
C PHE A 294 -1.93 -24.38 -27.77
N ILE A 295 -1.00 -24.92 -28.55
CA ILE A 295 -1.09 -26.27 -29.15
C ILE A 295 0.08 -27.09 -28.64
N THR A 296 -0.20 -28.26 -28.12
CA THR A 296 0.83 -29.17 -27.59
C THR A 296 1.76 -29.64 -28.70
N SER A 297 3.08 -29.58 -28.49
CA SER A 297 4.10 -30.08 -29.41
C SER A 297 4.53 -31.54 -29.11
N LYS A 298 4.05 -32.11 -28.02
CA LYS A 298 4.32 -33.45 -27.52
C LYS A 298 3.21 -33.92 -26.61
N LYS A 299 3.21 -35.17 -26.21
CA LYS A 299 2.34 -35.68 -25.14
C LYS A 299 2.58 -34.89 -23.87
N THR A 300 1.55 -34.17 -23.38
CA THR A 300 1.63 -33.18 -22.33
C THR A 300 0.74 -33.54 -21.17
N LYS A 301 1.27 -33.45 -19.93
CA LYS A 301 0.51 -33.62 -18.70
C LYS A 301 0.09 -32.23 -18.19
N LEU A 302 -1.22 -32.00 -18.07
CA LEU A 302 -1.80 -30.71 -17.64
C LEU A 302 -2.36 -30.81 -16.23
N ALA A 303 -2.18 -29.75 -15.43
CA ALA A 303 -2.96 -29.52 -14.22
C ALA A 303 -3.90 -28.35 -14.42
N VAL A 304 -5.16 -28.50 -14.02
CA VAL A 304 -6.18 -27.45 -13.98
C VAL A 304 -6.17 -26.86 -12.60
N ILE A 305 -6.05 -25.53 -12.53
CA ILE A 305 -5.98 -24.76 -11.29
C ILE A 305 -7.28 -23.98 -11.14
N SER A 306 -7.86 -24.00 -9.95
CA SER A 306 -9.18 -23.43 -9.63
C SER A 306 -9.15 -21.91 -9.38
N ILE A 307 -8.58 -21.15 -10.31
CA ILE A 307 -8.53 -19.68 -10.28
C ILE A 307 -8.54 -19.14 -11.71
N GLY A 308 -9.24 -18.03 -11.95
CA GLY A 308 -9.35 -17.44 -13.26
C GLY A 308 -9.57 -15.93 -13.23
N TYR A 309 -10.08 -15.36 -14.35
CA TYR A 309 -10.23 -13.90 -14.42
C TYR A 309 -11.37 -13.33 -13.54
N ALA A 310 -12.34 -14.13 -13.11
CA ALA A 310 -13.33 -13.72 -12.12
C ALA A 310 -12.71 -13.49 -10.73
N ASP A 311 -11.54 -14.06 -10.47
CA ASP A 311 -10.76 -13.91 -9.23
C ASP A 311 -9.69 -12.80 -9.35
N GLY A 312 -9.64 -12.08 -10.48
CA GLY A 312 -8.69 -10.99 -10.70
C GLY A 312 -7.44 -11.37 -11.51
N ILE A 313 -7.32 -12.59 -12.03
CA ILE A 313 -6.21 -12.98 -12.90
C ILE A 313 -6.48 -12.51 -14.33
N TYR A 314 -5.76 -11.46 -14.78
CA TYR A 314 -6.01 -10.90 -16.10
C TYR A 314 -5.84 -11.94 -17.22
N ARG A 315 -6.85 -12.03 -18.11
CA ARG A 315 -6.81 -12.92 -19.28
C ARG A 315 -5.63 -12.62 -20.22
N THR A 316 -5.15 -11.39 -20.23
CA THR A 316 -3.96 -10.96 -21.00
C THR A 316 -2.64 -11.59 -20.54
N LEU A 317 -2.65 -12.22 -19.36
CA LEU A 317 -1.52 -13.01 -18.83
C LEU A 317 -1.46 -14.43 -19.38
N SER A 318 -2.42 -14.85 -20.22
CA SER A 318 -2.42 -16.16 -20.85
C SER A 318 -1.10 -16.45 -21.58
N ASN A 319 -0.51 -17.62 -21.31
CA ASN A 319 0.81 -18.07 -21.81
C ASN A 319 2.01 -17.20 -21.39
N LYS A 320 1.86 -16.35 -20.35
CA LYS A 320 2.92 -15.39 -19.95
C LYS A 320 3.38 -15.57 -18.51
N ILE A 321 2.68 -16.32 -17.72
CA ILE A 321 2.98 -16.50 -16.29
C ILE A 321 3.35 -17.95 -15.99
N SER A 322 3.95 -18.15 -14.83
CA SER A 322 4.20 -19.47 -14.25
C SER A 322 3.66 -19.49 -12.82
N LEU A 323 3.40 -20.67 -12.32
CA LEU A 323 2.98 -20.92 -10.94
C LEU A 323 4.05 -21.77 -10.23
N ILE A 324 4.13 -21.63 -8.90
CA ILE A 324 5.07 -22.42 -8.10
C ILE A 324 4.34 -23.57 -7.41
N HIS A 325 4.98 -24.73 -7.41
CA HIS A 325 4.59 -25.89 -6.59
C HIS A 325 5.85 -26.60 -6.11
N LYS A 326 6.01 -26.74 -4.77
CA LYS A 326 7.17 -27.38 -4.12
C LYS A 326 8.49 -26.91 -4.71
N GLY A 327 8.72 -25.59 -4.70
CA GLY A 327 9.95 -24.95 -5.19
C GLY A 327 10.19 -25.02 -6.71
N LYS A 328 9.25 -25.55 -7.50
CA LYS A 328 9.36 -25.66 -8.98
C LYS A 328 8.39 -24.72 -9.68
N MET A 329 8.83 -24.14 -10.80
CA MET A 329 8.03 -23.27 -11.66
C MET A 329 7.38 -24.08 -12.78
N TYR A 330 6.06 -23.89 -12.96
CA TYR A 330 5.28 -24.53 -14.02
C TYR A 330 4.61 -23.47 -14.90
N PRO A 331 4.85 -23.46 -16.21
CA PRO A 331 4.28 -22.45 -17.11
C PRO A 331 2.77 -22.62 -17.24
N GLN A 332 2.07 -21.50 -17.22
CA GLN A 332 0.66 -21.44 -17.57
C GLN A 332 0.52 -21.53 -19.10
N ILE A 333 -0.37 -22.40 -19.58
CA ILE A 333 -0.59 -22.67 -21.00
C ILE A 333 -2.07 -22.58 -21.37
N GLY A 334 -2.33 -22.08 -22.56
CA GLY A 334 -3.68 -21.82 -23.09
C GLY A 334 -4.31 -20.57 -22.49
N SER A 335 -5.54 -20.24 -22.89
CA SER A 335 -6.27 -19.08 -22.40
C SER A 335 -6.70 -19.26 -20.94
N ILE A 336 -6.48 -18.24 -20.09
CA ILE A 336 -7.09 -18.15 -18.76
C ILE A 336 -8.60 -17.99 -18.92
N THR A 337 -9.38 -18.80 -18.22
CA THR A 337 -10.84 -18.81 -18.27
C THR A 337 -11.43 -18.05 -17.07
N MET A 338 -12.76 -18.01 -16.95
CA MET A 338 -13.44 -17.31 -15.85
C MET A 338 -12.98 -17.83 -14.48
N ASP A 339 -12.94 -19.16 -14.30
CA ASP A 339 -12.77 -19.81 -13.00
C ASP A 339 -11.54 -20.72 -12.93
N GLN A 340 -10.82 -20.90 -14.05
CA GLN A 340 -9.74 -21.88 -14.16
C GLN A 340 -8.63 -21.41 -15.10
N LEU A 341 -7.42 -21.90 -14.83
CA LEU A 341 -6.28 -21.86 -15.76
C LEU A 341 -5.57 -23.22 -15.76
N MET A 342 -4.74 -23.45 -16.78
CA MET A 342 -3.97 -24.68 -16.93
C MET A 342 -2.48 -24.41 -16.86
N ILE A 343 -1.74 -25.34 -16.26
CA ILE A 343 -0.28 -25.34 -16.24
C ILE A 343 0.26 -26.63 -16.85
N ASP A 344 1.41 -26.55 -17.50
CA ASP A 344 2.14 -27.72 -17.99
C ASP A 344 2.97 -28.31 -16.85
N ILE A 345 2.61 -29.53 -16.45
CA ILE A 345 3.32 -30.31 -15.43
C ILE A 345 3.98 -31.55 -16.03
N THR A 346 4.32 -31.53 -17.33
CA THR A 346 4.99 -32.63 -18.00
C THR A 346 6.32 -32.96 -17.33
N GLY A 347 6.52 -34.21 -16.99
CA GLY A 347 7.70 -34.65 -16.23
C GLY A 347 7.60 -34.53 -14.72
N ALA A 348 6.53 -33.91 -14.18
CA ALA A 348 6.30 -33.88 -12.75
C ALA A 348 5.56 -35.14 -12.28
N ASN A 349 6.13 -35.83 -11.28
CA ASN A 349 5.53 -36.98 -10.64
C ASN A 349 4.91 -36.68 -9.28
N ASP A 350 5.16 -35.47 -8.74
CA ASP A 350 4.86 -35.07 -7.39
C ASP A 350 3.72 -34.02 -7.31
N VAL A 351 3.03 -33.74 -8.43
CA VAL A 351 1.83 -32.88 -8.49
C VAL A 351 0.58 -33.76 -8.51
N ASN A 352 -0.31 -33.51 -7.53
CA ASN A 352 -1.55 -34.26 -7.31
C ASN A 352 -2.76 -33.34 -7.26
N VAL A 353 -3.96 -33.90 -7.51
CA VAL A 353 -5.22 -33.18 -7.27
C VAL A 353 -5.33 -32.85 -5.78
N GLY A 354 -5.74 -31.63 -5.47
CA GLY A 354 -5.79 -31.08 -4.10
C GLY A 354 -4.52 -30.36 -3.66
N ASP A 355 -3.41 -30.50 -4.38
CA ASP A 355 -2.17 -29.78 -4.06
C ASP A 355 -2.34 -28.27 -4.22
N THR A 356 -1.62 -27.50 -3.38
CA THR A 356 -1.59 -26.04 -3.43
C THR A 356 -0.53 -25.55 -4.42
N VAL A 357 -0.90 -24.58 -5.24
CA VAL A 357 0.02 -23.83 -6.11
C VAL A 357 0.02 -22.36 -5.76
N ILE A 358 1.12 -21.68 -5.99
CA ILE A 358 1.32 -20.26 -5.68
C ILE A 358 1.37 -19.45 -6.97
N LEU A 359 0.52 -18.42 -7.06
CA LEU A 359 0.47 -17.47 -8.17
C LEU A 359 1.25 -16.19 -7.86
N LEU A 360 1.23 -15.74 -6.60
CA LEU A 360 2.04 -14.65 -6.06
C LEU A 360 2.61 -15.12 -4.72
N GLY A 361 3.84 -14.76 -4.41
CA GLY A 361 4.52 -15.15 -3.18
C GLY A 361 5.72 -16.07 -3.44
N CYS A 362 6.24 -16.64 -2.37
CA CYS A 362 7.46 -17.46 -2.42
C CYS A 362 7.21 -18.87 -1.90
N ASP A 363 7.96 -19.84 -2.44
CA ASP A 363 8.09 -21.19 -1.96
C ASP A 363 9.55 -21.64 -2.17
N GLU A 364 10.22 -22.00 -1.08
CA GLU A 364 11.67 -22.20 -1.05
C GLU A 364 12.42 -21.00 -1.65
N ASP A 365 13.26 -21.23 -2.65
CA ASP A 365 14.05 -20.18 -3.33
C ASP A 365 13.34 -19.54 -4.52
N LYS A 366 12.11 -19.92 -4.82
CA LYS A 366 11.33 -19.39 -5.94
C LYS A 366 10.31 -18.37 -5.48
N CYS A 367 10.27 -17.22 -6.14
CA CYS A 367 9.32 -16.15 -5.85
C CYS A 367 8.67 -15.64 -7.14
N ILE A 368 7.38 -15.32 -7.03
CA ILE A 368 6.61 -14.56 -8.03
C ILE A 368 6.08 -13.30 -7.34
N SER A 369 6.40 -12.12 -7.89
CA SER A 369 6.05 -10.82 -7.33
C SER A 369 5.34 -9.94 -8.34
#